data_17868dba7f235cb45b05ce6a9fe285cb
#
_entry.id   17868dba7f235cb45b05ce6a9fe285cb
#
_cell.length_a   1.000
_cell.length_b   1.000
_cell.length_c   1.000
_cell.angle_alpha   90.00
_cell.angle_beta   90.00
_cell.angle_gamma   90.00
#
_symmetry.space_group_name_H-M   'P 1'
#
loop_
_entity.id
_entity.type
_entity.pdbx_description
1 polymer ?
#
loop_
_entity_poly.entity_id
_entity_poly.type
_entity_poly.pdbx_seq_one_letter_code
_entity_poly.pdbx_strand_id
1 'polypeptide(L)'
;NFKGINPETAKERIVDSSGYHLINKKKNKQGYKSLCKLSSIAYTDGYYSRPRIDRNVLEQYKGGLIVCSACLGGEIPQLIMAGDIASAEQSVLWFKRVFGDDYYIELQRHKTDKPNANTNTFEKQQEVNTVLVELAKKHNIKILATNDVHFVEEEHGEAHDHLICLATQREYHD
;
A
#
# COMPACT_ATOMS: atom_id res chain seq x y z
N ASN A 1 -8.88 15.11 -3.99
CA ASN A 1 -9.85 14.78 -5.06
C ASN A 1 -9.94 13.28 -5.21
N PHE A 2 -10.99 12.64 -4.69
CA PHE A 2 -11.20 11.20 -4.77
C PHE A 2 -11.20 10.62 -6.18
N LYS A 3 -11.43 11.43 -7.17
CA LYS A 3 -11.59 11.00 -8.57
C LYS A 3 -10.28 10.96 -9.35
N GLY A 4 -9.14 11.34 -8.75
CA GLY A 4 -7.86 11.37 -9.48
C GLY A 4 -7.89 12.24 -10.73
N ILE A 5 -8.87 13.12 -10.87
CA ILE A 5 -9.03 14.02 -12.00
C ILE A 5 -8.46 15.37 -11.58
N ASN A 6 -7.38 15.80 -12.22
CA ASN A 6 -6.98 17.19 -12.14
C ASN A 6 -8.05 18.02 -12.88
N PRO A 7 -8.73 19.00 -12.22
CA PRO A 7 -9.76 19.81 -12.86
C PRO A 7 -9.29 20.57 -14.10
N GLU A 8 -7.99 20.91 -14.15
CA GLU A 8 -7.38 21.66 -15.26
C GLU A 8 -6.98 20.77 -16.45
N THR A 9 -6.81 19.45 -16.25
CA THR A 9 -6.37 18.50 -17.28
C THR A 9 -7.32 17.32 -17.43
N ALA A 10 -8.59 17.51 -17.12
CA ALA A 10 -9.62 16.44 -17.07
C ALA A 10 -9.76 15.60 -18.35
N LYS A 11 -9.21 16.06 -19.47
CA LYS A 11 -9.25 15.37 -20.77
C LYS A 11 -8.01 14.48 -21.04
N GLU A 12 -6.94 14.57 -20.24
CA GLU A 12 -5.65 13.94 -20.59
C GLU A 12 -5.11 12.91 -19.58
N ARG A 13 -5.79 12.69 -18.46
CA ARG A 13 -5.35 11.70 -17.47
C ARG A 13 -6.37 10.59 -17.29
N ILE A 14 -6.13 9.47 -17.94
CA ILE A 14 -6.54 8.19 -17.38
C ILE A 14 -5.64 7.96 -16.18
N VAL A 15 -6.07 8.41 -15.00
CA VAL A 15 -5.37 8.13 -13.77
C VAL A 15 -5.61 6.66 -13.46
N ASP A 16 -4.53 5.94 -13.17
CA ASP A 16 -4.63 4.60 -12.62
C ASP A 16 -5.70 4.59 -11.51
N SER A 17 -6.78 3.89 -11.76
CA SER A 17 -7.93 3.84 -10.86
C SER A 17 -7.71 2.93 -9.67
N SER A 18 -6.59 2.21 -9.60
CA SER A 18 -6.31 1.25 -8.52
C SER A 18 -6.05 1.92 -7.19
N GLY A 19 -5.43 3.11 -7.19
CA GLY A 19 -4.97 3.77 -5.98
C GLY A 19 -3.76 3.06 -5.35
N TYR A 20 -3.19 3.64 -4.30
CA TYR A 20 -2.09 3.03 -3.56
C TYR A 20 -2.61 2.21 -2.37
N HIS A 21 -1.92 1.11 -2.08
CA HIS A 21 -2.18 0.32 -0.88
C HIS A 21 -1.70 1.06 0.37
N LEU A 22 -2.47 0.98 1.44
CA LEU A 22 -2.12 1.49 2.76
C LEU A 22 -2.66 0.56 3.83
N ILE A 23 -1.81 0.12 4.74
CA ILE A 23 -2.24 -0.73 5.85
C ILE A 23 -2.61 0.14 7.05
N ASN A 24 -3.85 -0.01 7.52
CA ASN A 24 -4.37 0.66 8.69
C ASN A 24 -4.80 -0.38 9.74
N LYS A 25 -4.35 -0.20 10.98
CA LYS A 25 -4.73 -1.03 12.12
C LYS A 25 -5.31 -0.19 13.25
N LYS A 26 -6.30 -0.75 13.95
CA LYS A 26 -6.82 -0.10 15.17
C LYS A 26 -5.81 -0.23 16.32
N LYS A 27 -5.55 0.84 17.02
CA LYS A 27 -4.80 0.88 18.28
C LYS A 27 -5.72 0.69 19.49
N ASN A 28 -6.95 1.20 19.39
CA ASN A 28 -7.93 1.21 20.45
C ASN A 28 -9.37 1.28 19.90
N LYS A 29 -10.37 1.45 20.79
CA LYS A 29 -11.78 1.56 20.40
C LYS A 29 -12.06 2.76 19.46
N GLN A 30 -11.35 3.88 19.66
CA GLN A 30 -11.45 5.03 18.76
C GLN A 30 -10.95 4.69 17.36
N GLY A 31 -9.82 4.00 17.25
CA GLY A 31 -9.28 3.54 15.96
C GLY A 31 -10.23 2.61 15.21
N TYR A 32 -10.96 1.74 15.94
CA TYR A 32 -12.01 0.92 15.32
C TYR A 32 -13.11 1.79 14.68
N LYS A 33 -13.60 2.80 15.41
CA LYS A 33 -14.59 3.74 14.87
C LYS A 33 -14.05 4.52 13.67
N SER A 34 -12.78 4.94 13.72
CA SER A 34 -12.09 5.60 12.62
C SER A 34 -12.05 4.70 11.37
N LEU A 35 -11.66 3.42 11.51
CA LEU A 35 -11.65 2.46 10.40
C LEU A 35 -13.04 2.26 9.79
N CYS A 36 -14.07 2.09 10.62
CA CYS A 36 -15.47 1.98 10.13
C CYS A 36 -15.87 3.23 9.32
N LYS A 37 -15.52 4.42 9.81
CA LYS A 37 -15.85 5.67 9.12
C LYS A 37 -15.08 5.83 7.80
N LEU A 38 -13.77 5.55 7.80
CA LEU A 38 -12.94 5.58 6.59
C LEU A 38 -13.44 4.59 5.54
N SER A 39 -13.77 3.36 5.95
CA SER A 39 -14.34 2.35 5.05
C SER A 39 -15.68 2.80 4.48
N SER A 40 -16.58 3.35 5.30
CA SER A 40 -17.88 3.88 4.82
C SER A 40 -17.69 4.97 3.77
N ILE A 41 -16.84 5.98 4.06
CA ILE A 41 -16.56 7.08 3.12
C ILE A 41 -15.93 6.55 1.83
N ALA A 42 -15.03 5.55 1.92
CA ALA A 42 -14.42 4.95 0.75
C ALA A 42 -15.45 4.32 -0.21
N TYR A 43 -16.50 3.71 0.35
CA TYR A 43 -17.56 3.10 -0.44
C TYR A 43 -18.63 4.09 -0.90
N THR A 44 -19.00 5.09 -0.10
CA THR A 44 -20.06 6.04 -0.44
C THR A 44 -19.58 7.17 -1.34
N ASP A 45 -18.43 7.76 -1.00
CA ASP A 45 -17.95 9.00 -1.61
C ASP A 45 -16.72 8.78 -2.50
N GLY A 46 -15.89 7.79 -2.14
CA GLY A 46 -14.60 7.51 -2.79
C GLY A 46 -14.61 6.35 -3.78
N TYR A 47 -15.76 5.75 -4.05
CA TYR A 47 -15.83 4.57 -4.92
C TYR A 47 -15.68 4.94 -6.40
N TYR A 48 -14.62 4.37 -7.01
CA TYR A 48 -14.45 4.35 -8.46
C TYR A 48 -13.73 3.05 -8.83
N SER A 49 -14.46 2.07 -9.32
CA SER A 49 -14.03 0.67 -9.51
C SER A 49 -13.58 -0.04 -8.21
N ARG A 50 -12.99 0.68 -7.28
CA ARG A 50 -12.58 0.23 -5.93
C ARG A 50 -12.84 1.34 -4.92
N PRO A 51 -13.08 1.00 -3.65
CA PRO A 51 -13.23 1.99 -2.58
C PRO A 51 -11.88 2.64 -2.28
N ARG A 52 -11.86 3.98 -2.16
CA ARG A 52 -10.65 4.78 -1.92
C ARG A 52 -10.92 5.94 -0.99
N ILE A 53 -9.88 6.39 -0.31
CA ILE A 53 -9.88 7.63 0.46
C ILE A 53 -8.69 8.49 0.04
N ASP A 54 -8.80 9.79 0.23
CA ASP A 54 -7.68 10.71 0.07
C ASP A 54 -6.99 11.02 1.41
N ARG A 55 -5.90 11.78 1.33
CA ARG A 55 -5.13 12.19 2.50
C ARG A 55 -5.92 13.08 3.46
N ASN A 56 -6.85 13.90 2.98
CA ASN A 56 -7.64 14.79 3.81
C ASN A 56 -8.60 13.99 4.69
N VAL A 57 -9.29 13.02 4.10
CA VAL A 57 -10.19 12.11 4.83
C VAL A 57 -9.39 11.26 5.82
N LEU A 58 -8.24 10.74 5.41
CA LEU A 58 -7.39 9.95 6.29
C LEU A 58 -6.91 10.78 7.49
N GLU A 59 -6.46 12.02 7.28
CA GLU A 59 -6.03 12.93 8.35
C GLU A 59 -7.18 13.33 9.27
N GLN A 60 -8.38 13.54 8.74
CA GLN A 60 -9.57 13.86 9.52
C GLN A 60 -9.96 12.74 10.50
N TYR A 61 -9.83 11.48 10.08
CA TYR A 61 -10.23 10.31 10.87
C TYR A 61 -9.05 9.47 11.38
N LYS A 62 -7.87 10.06 11.55
CA LYS A 62 -6.64 9.38 11.97
C LYS A 62 -6.63 8.86 13.41
N GLY A 63 -7.57 9.29 14.24
CA GLY A 63 -7.57 9.02 15.67
C GLY A 63 -7.54 7.53 16.03
N GLY A 64 -6.53 7.09 16.79
CA GLY A 64 -6.38 5.71 17.26
C GLY A 64 -5.98 4.71 16.17
N LEU A 65 -5.40 5.15 15.06
CA LEU A 65 -4.88 4.31 14.00
C LEU A 65 -3.36 4.12 14.12
N ILE A 66 -2.91 2.95 13.74
CA ILE A 66 -1.52 2.64 13.38
C ILE A 66 -1.49 2.48 11.86
N VAL A 67 -0.52 3.10 11.20
CA VAL A 67 -0.42 3.11 9.74
C VAL A 67 0.94 2.58 9.29
N CYS A 68 0.94 1.73 8.27
CA CYS A 68 2.14 1.15 7.68
C CYS A 68 2.21 1.45 6.18
N SER A 69 3.42 1.53 5.62
CA SER A 69 3.66 1.90 4.22
C SER A 69 3.19 0.87 3.20
N ALA A 70 2.73 -0.29 3.65
CA ALA A 70 2.23 -1.41 2.86
C ALA A 70 3.30 -2.11 1.99
N CYS A 71 2.84 -2.93 1.03
CA CYS A 71 3.64 -3.72 0.10
C CYS A 71 4.17 -2.89 -1.08
N LEU A 72 4.70 -3.55 -2.12
CA LEU A 72 5.12 -2.87 -3.36
C LEU A 72 4.01 -2.04 -4.03
N GLY A 73 2.73 -2.34 -3.74
CA GLY A 73 1.58 -1.54 -4.18
C GLY A 73 1.33 -0.26 -3.37
N GLY A 74 2.11 0.01 -2.32
CA GLY A 74 2.02 1.24 -1.54
C GLY A 74 2.56 2.46 -2.28
N GLU A 75 2.13 3.66 -1.88
CA GLU A 75 2.56 4.92 -2.52
C GLU A 75 4.08 5.10 -2.52
N ILE A 76 4.71 4.90 -1.36
CA ILE A 76 6.15 5.11 -1.21
C ILE A 76 6.97 4.09 -2.01
N PRO A 77 6.69 2.76 -1.93
CA PRO A 77 7.34 1.79 -2.80
C PRO A 77 7.15 2.06 -4.30
N GLN A 78 5.97 2.48 -4.74
CA GLN A 78 5.71 2.81 -6.13
C GLN A 78 6.55 4.01 -6.61
N LEU A 79 6.67 5.06 -5.80
CA LEU A 79 7.52 6.21 -6.09
C LEU A 79 9.01 5.82 -6.16
N ILE A 80 9.47 4.95 -5.25
CA ILE A 80 10.84 4.43 -5.25
C ILE A 80 11.12 3.65 -6.56
N MET A 81 10.21 2.73 -6.93
CA MET A 81 10.36 1.96 -8.18
C MET A 81 10.30 2.83 -9.44
N ALA A 82 9.60 3.97 -9.38
CA ALA A 82 9.59 4.96 -10.44
C ALA A 82 10.86 5.86 -10.46
N GLY A 83 11.78 5.70 -9.51
CA GLY A 83 12.99 6.52 -9.38
C GLY A 83 12.73 7.89 -8.73
N ASP A 84 11.51 8.20 -8.31
CA ASP A 84 11.15 9.48 -7.69
C ASP A 84 11.34 9.42 -6.16
N ILE A 85 12.59 9.39 -5.74
CA ILE A 85 12.96 9.32 -4.31
C ILE A 85 12.54 10.59 -3.56
N ALA A 86 12.54 11.74 -4.23
CA ALA A 86 12.15 13.00 -3.62
C ALA A 86 10.66 12.98 -3.23
N SER A 87 9.77 12.55 -4.12
CA SER A 87 8.35 12.40 -3.81
C SER A 87 8.09 11.29 -2.79
N ALA A 88 8.86 10.20 -2.82
CA ALA A 88 8.79 9.14 -1.81
C ALA A 88 9.11 9.69 -0.41
N GLU A 89 10.19 10.48 -0.29
CA GLU A 89 10.57 11.13 0.97
C GLU A 89 9.50 12.12 1.45
N GLN A 90 8.94 12.92 0.57
CA GLN A 90 7.83 13.85 0.88
C GLN A 90 6.61 13.09 1.45
N SER A 91 6.25 11.95 0.85
CA SER A 91 5.17 11.10 1.35
C SER A 91 5.49 10.51 2.73
N VAL A 92 6.71 10.03 2.95
CA VAL A 92 7.17 9.56 4.27
C VAL A 92 7.02 10.67 5.32
N LEU A 93 7.45 11.89 5.02
CA LEU A 93 7.35 13.03 5.92
C LEU A 93 5.90 13.40 6.21
N TRP A 94 5.01 13.32 5.23
CA TRP A 94 3.59 13.56 5.43
C TRP A 94 3.00 12.55 6.42
N PHE A 95 3.24 11.24 6.22
CA PHE A 95 2.76 10.21 7.14
C PHE A 95 3.35 10.36 8.53
N LYS A 96 4.65 10.67 8.65
CA LYS A 96 5.31 10.92 9.94
C LYS A 96 4.70 12.11 10.66
N ARG A 97 4.40 13.20 9.94
CA ARG A 97 3.73 14.40 10.51
C ARG A 97 2.33 14.06 11.03
N VAL A 98 1.57 13.28 10.27
CA VAL A 98 0.15 12.99 10.58
C VAL A 98 0.01 11.96 11.69
N PHE A 99 0.81 10.89 11.69
CA PHE A 99 0.66 9.75 12.61
C PHE A 99 1.74 9.67 13.68
N GLY A 100 2.80 10.44 13.57
CA GLY A 100 3.89 10.46 14.57
C GLY A 100 4.51 9.09 14.77
N ASP A 101 4.47 8.61 16.01
CA ASP A 101 5.03 7.31 16.42
C ASP A 101 4.14 6.11 16.08
N ASP A 102 2.94 6.34 15.57
CA ASP A 102 2.01 5.32 15.07
C ASP A 102 2.16 5.09 13.55
N TYR A 103 3.15 5.72 12.90
CA TYR A 103 3.55 5.42 11.52
C TYR A 103 4.76 4.49 11.49
N TYR A 104 4.69 3.47 10.62
CA TYR A 104 5.74 2.47 10.42
C TYR A 104 6.08 2.32 8.95
N ILE A 105 7.36 2.21 8.64
CA ILE A 105 7.82 1.72 7.34
C ILE A 105 7.80 0.19 7.38
N GLU A 106 7.10 -0.41 6.42
CA GLU A 106 6.92 -1.85 6.31
C GLU A 106 7.91 -2.44 5.32
N LEU A 107 8.61 -3.50 5.74
CA LEU A 107 9.53 -4.25 4.90
C LEU A 107 8.97 -5.66 4.69
N GLN A 108 8.99 -6.10 3.44
CA GLN A 108 8.55 -7.43 3.04
C GLN A 108 9.65 -8.13 2.24
N ARG A 109 9.74 -9.46 2.36
CA ARG A 109 10.68 -10.28 1.61
C ARG A 109 10.02 -11.61 1.27
N HIS A 110 9.71 -11.83 -0.01
CA HIS A 110 9.09 -13.05 -0.50
C HIS A 110 10.06 -13.78 -1.44
N LYS A 111 11.05 -14.47 -0.85
CA LYS A 111 11.93 -15.35 -1.61
C LYS A 111 11.27 -16.73 -1.76
N THR A 112 11.35 -17.29 -2.96
CA THR A 112 10.92 -18.64 -3.24
C THR A 112 12.04 -19.38 -3.97
N ASP A 113 12.21 -20.65 -3.64
CA ASP A 113 13.15 -21.55 -4.32
C ASP A 113 12.39 -22.54 -5.23
N LYS A 114 11.08 -22.34 -5.47
CA LYS A 114 10.29 -23.18 -6.38
C LYS A 114 10.74 -23.00 -7.83
N PRO A 115 10.91 -24.11 -8.58
CA PRO A 115 11.18 -24.03 -10.01
C PRO A 115 10.05 -23.24 -10.73
N ASN A 116 10.43 -22.40 -11.67
CA ASN A 116 9.51 -21.55 -12.46
C ASN A 116 8.77 -20.45 -11.69
N ALA A 117 9.10 -20.20 -10.42
CA ALA A 117 8.53 -19.07 -9.71
C ALA A 117 9.12 -17.74 -10.20
N ASN A 118 8.28 -16.71 -10.26
CA ASN A 118 8.70 -15.37 -10.63
C ASN A 118 9.49 -14.72 -9.48
N THR A 119 10.80 -14.51 -9.69
CA THR A 119 11.71 -13.88 -8.70
C THR A 119 11.65 -12.35 -8.69
N ASN A 120 11.01 -11.72 -9.68
CA ASN A 120 10.99 -10.26 -9.84
C ASN A 120 10.44 -9.54 -8.60
N THR A 121 9.48 -10.14 -7.90
CA THR A 121 8.92 -9.55 -6.67
C THR A 121 9.99 -9.44 -5.58
N PHE A 122 10.78 -10.49 -5.37
CA PHE A 122 11.83 -10.49 -4.37
C PHE A 122 12.94 -9.47 -4.70
N GLU A 123 13.37 -9.41 -5.96
CA GLU A 123 14.39 -8.47 -6.43
C GLU A 123 13.94 -7.01 -6.22
N LYS A 124 12.72 -6.68 -6.65
CA LYS A 124 12.12 -5.36 -6.41
C LYS A 124 11.99 -5.03 -4.93
N GLN A 125 11.59 -6.01 -4.11
CA GLN A 125 11.54 -5.83 -2.66
C GLN A 125 12.91 -5.52 -2.06
N GLN A 126 13.99 -6.14 -2.53
CA GLN A 126 15.34 -5.85 -2.05
C GLN A 126 15.77 -4.41 -2.38
N GLU A 127 15.55 -3.98 -3.63
CA GLU A 127 15.86 -2.61 -4.07
C GLU A 127 15.07 -1.57 -3.25
N VAL A 128 13.75 -1.75 -3.18
CA VAL A 128 12.86 -0.85 -2.44
C VAL A 128 13.18 -0.83 -0.95
N ASN A 129 13.42 -2.00 -0.34
CA ASN A 129 13.73 -2.10 1.09
C ASN A 129 15.02 -1.35 1.45
N THR A 130 16.02 -1.32 0.56
CA THR A 130 17.26 -0.57 0.79
C THR A 130 16.95 0.91 0.99
N VAL A 131 16.18 1.51 0.08
CA VAL A 131 15.76 2.92 0.16
C VAL A 131 14.84 3.17 1.37
N LEU A 132 13.90 2.26 1.63
CA LEU A 132 12.99 2.37 2.78
C LEU A 132 13.74 2.39 4.11
N VAL A 133 14.78 1.56 4.26
CA VAL A 133 15.63 1.54 5.48
C VAL A 133 16.40 2.84 5.63
N GLU A 134 16.91 3.41 4.55
CA GLU A 134 17.61 4.70 4.58
C GLU A 134 16.65 5.84 4.99
N LEU A 135 15.46 5.90 4.40
CA LEU A 135 14.43 6.88 4.76
C LEU A 135 13.97 6.72 6.22
N ALA A 136 13.79 5.48 6.67
CA ALA A 136 13.41 5.20 8.06
C ALA A 136 14.47 5.70 9.05
N LYS A 137 15.75 5.43 8.79
CA LYS A 137 16.86 5.91 9.62
C LYS A 137 16.97 7.44 9.59
N LYS A 138 16.92 8.04 8.40
CA LYS A 138 17.02 9.49 8.19
C LYS A 138 15.95 10.26 8.99
N HIS A 139 14.73 9.72 9.05
CA HIS A 139 13.58 10.40 9.65
C HIS A 139 13.14 9.80 11.00
N ASN A 140 13.96 8.92 11.59
CA ASN A 140 13.66 8.26 12.87
C ASN A 140 12.25 7.63 12.88
N ILE A 141 11.97 6.78 11.89
CA ILE A 141 10.71 6.05 11.75
C ILE A 141 10.95 4.58 12.09
N LYS A 142 10.03 4.00 12.84
CA LYS A 142 10.08 2.58 13.19
C LYS A 142 9.87 1.70 11.96
N ILE A 143 10.58 0.59 11.91
CA ILE A 143 10.46 -0.42 10.86
C ILE A 143 9.68 -1.61 11.40
N LEU A 144 8.81 -2.16 10.56
CA LEU A 144 8.04 -3.37 10.79
C LEU A 144 8.31 -4.38 9.67
N ALA A 145 8.59 -5.64 10.00
CA ALA A 145 8.66 -6.72 9.03
C ALA A 145 7.32 -7.46 8.98
N THR A 146 6.82 -7.72 7.78
CA THR A 146 5.56 -8.45 7.55
C THR A 146 5.69 -9.41 6.38
N ASN A 147 4.75 -10.37 6.28
CA ASN A 147 4.74 -11.38 5.23
C ASN A 147 3.67 -11.15 4.16
N ASP A 148 2.78 -10.17 4.30
CA ASP A 148 1.69 -9.91 3.34
C ASP A 148 0.92 -11.19 2.96
N VAL A 149 0.46 -11.91 3.98
CA VAL A 149 -0.10 -13.27 3.86
C VAL A 149 -1.42 -13.22 3.09
N HIS A 150 -1.53 -14.04 2.02
CA HIS A 150 -2.73 -14.16 1.19
C HIS A 150 -3.38 -15.55 1.29
N PHE A 151 -2.69 -16.55 1.83
CA PHE A 151 -3.20 -17.91 2.08
C PHE A 151 -2.54 -18.51 3.32
N VAL A 152 -3.07 -19.60 3.85
CA VAL A 152 -2.69 -20.17 5.16
C VAL A 152 -1.63 -21.24 5.03
N GLU A 153 -1.85 -22.22 4.17
CA GLU A 153 -0.99 -23.38 3.99
C GLU A 153 -0.26 -23.28 2.64
N GLU A 154 0.89 -23.94 2.52
CA GLU A 154 1.71 -23.90 1.31
C GLU A 154 0.95 -24.46 0.08
N GLU A 155 0.15 -25.51 0.26
CA GLU A 155 -0.65 -26.12 -0.79
C GLU A 155 -1.73 -25.18 -1.36
N HIS A 156 -2.13 -24.16 -0.59
CA HIS A 156 -3.10 -23.16 -1.03
C HIS A 156 -2.53 -22.19 -2.07
N GLY A 157 -1.20 -22.19 -2.28
CA GLY A 157 -0.55 -21.30 -3.24
C GLY A 157 -1.07 -21.49 -4.66
N GLU A 158 -1.18 -22.76 -5.13
CA GLU A 158 -1.69 -23.07 -6.46
C GLU A 158 -3.17 -22.65 -6.63
N ALA A 159 -4.00 -22.91 -5.62
CA ALA A 159 -5.40 -22.48 -5.64
C ALA A 159 -5.51 -20.94 -5.65
N HIS A 160 -4.63 -20.24 -4.94
CA HIS A 160 -4.57 -18.78 -4.95
C HIS A 160 -4.19 -18.23 -6.33
N ASP A 161 -3.23 -18.85 -7.03
CA ASP A 161 -2.84 -18.44 -8.37
C ASP A 161 -3.99 -18.60 -9.38
N HIS A 162 -4.75 -19.70 -9.30
CA HIS A 162 -5.98 -19.87 -10.09
C HIS A 162 -7.02 -18.79 -9.80
N LEU A 163 -7.19 -18.38 -8.53
CA LEU A 163 -8.09 -17.29 -8.16
C LEU A 163 -7.62 -15.93 -8.70
N ILE A 164 -6.32 -15.69 -8.73
CA ILE A 164 -5.75 -14.49 -9.35
C ILE A 164 -6.04 -14.49 -10.86
N CYS A 165 -5.82 -15.61 -11.55
CA CYS A 165 -6.13 -15.74 -12.97
C CYS A 165 -7.61 -15.46 -13.27
N LEU A 166 -8.51 -16.03 -12.47
CA LEU A 166 -9.94 -15.76 -12.61
C LEU A 166 -10.27 -14.27 -12.37
N ALA A 167 -9.70 -13.66 -11.34
CA ALA A 167 -9.97 -12.26 -10.99
C ALA A 167 -9.39 -11.26 -12.00
N THR A 168 -8.26 -11.62 -12.65
CA THR A 168 -7.56 -10.75 -13.63
C THR A 168 -7.87 -11.10 -15.08
N GLN A 169 -8.66 -12.16 -15.34
CA GLN A 169 -8.96 -12.69 -16.68
C GLN A 169 -7.69 -13.09 -17.46
N ARG A 170 -6.70 -13.63 -16.78
CA ARG A 170 -5.46 -14.16 -17.37
C ARG A 170 -5.48 -15.67 -17.39
N GLU A 171 -4.67 -16.26 -18.26
CA GLU A 171 -4.41 -17.71 -18.25
C GLU A 171 -3.38 -18.06 -17.17
N TYR A 172 -3.41 -19.33 -16.71
CA TYR A 172 -2.53 -19.77 -15.60
C TYR A 172 -1.03 -19.74 -15.95
N HIS A 173 -0.71 -19.73 -17.24
CA HIS A 173 0.65 -19.72 -17.76
C HIS A 173 1.10 -18.38 -18.37
N ASP A 174 0.31 -17.32 -18.22
CA ASP A 174 0.63 -15.98 -18.72
C ASP A 174 1.66 -15.21 -17.89
#